data_fda3be1c88a4fad7cafe6c4663508d59
#
_entry.id   fda3be1c88a4fad7cafe6c4663508d59
#
_cell.length_a   1.000
_cell.length_b   1.000
_cell.length_c   1.000
_cell.angle_alpha   90.00
_cell.angle_beta   90.00
_cell.angle_gamma   90.00
#
_symmetry.space_group_name_H-M   'P 1'
#
loop_
_entity.id
_entity.type
_entity.pdbx_description
1 polymer ?
#
loop_
_entity_poly.entity_id
_entity_poly.type
_entity_poly.pdbx_seq_one_letter_code
_entity_poly.pdbx_strand_id
1 'polypeptide(L)'
;MNFNWLFNDIKIGKYKVSIITFVWFVLSAVTVFSEVIRGAHSINNYLVYKGVYEHLISQQNLYLAYPNEYFDLNHYGPAFGLLIAPFAIMPLFIGCFLWGMLNAWFLYYAIIKLRFNKKNTLIVLLICMVELMTSLHNVQYNPFIAALIILSYVFVKEEKDWLAAMCIAFGFLTKLYPIVGIFFFLFSNHKVKFVLWGMFWLIFFAVLPVIITSHEFLHQTYFDWWQSLVDKTNQNIVCSAAGGMQDISVMGMIRRFSKVYDFRSIWVTIPAMLLIIVPMKNIRFYKDSTYQLLYLSILLISTVIFSSSAESPTYIIAVAGVAVWWIVQVKPYTTFIMSALIFAIVLTSLSATDLFPHYIKDHFITTYSLKALPCFVIWIIGVYQLMGIKNMVKNPTEY
;
A
#
# COMPACT_ATOMS: atom_id res chain seq x y z
N MET A 1 -4.65 5.26 32.17
CA MET A 1 -5.51 4.10 31.83
C MET A 1 -4.64 2.93 31.39
N ASN A 2 -4.84 1.76 31.95
CA ASN A 2 -4.07 0.57 31.60
C ASN A 2 -4.77 -0.19 30.47
N PHE A 3 -4.26 -0.10 29.23
CA PHE A 3 -4.84 -0.74 28.04
C PHE A 3 -4.35 -2.17 27.80
N ASN A 4 -3.73 -2.81 28.81
CA ASN A 4 -3.18 -4.16 28.63
C ASN A 4 -4.24 -5.20 28.24
N TRP A 5 -5.51 -4.96 28.57
CA TRP A 5 -6.62 -5.82 28.19
C TRP A 5 -6.79 -5.99 26.66
N LEU A 6 -6.42 -4.99 25.85
CA LEU A 6 -6.47 -5.07 24.38
C LEU A 6 -5.57 -6.18 23.81
N PHE A 7 -4.51 -6.53 24.52
CA PHE A 7 -3.56 -7.58 24.12
C PHE A 7 -3.95 -8.98 24.62
N ASN A 8 -5.08 -9.09 25.34
CA ASN A 8 -5.59 -10.36 25.84
C ASN A 8 -6.23 -11.17 24.69
N ASP A 9 -6.33 -12.49 24.92
CA ASP A 9 -7.05 -13.38 24.05
C ASP A 9 -8.50 -13.55 24.54
N ILE A 10 -9.43 -13.60 23.60
CA ILE A 10 -10.79 -14.06 23.78
C ILE A 10 -10.90 -15.51 23.29
N LYS A 11 -11.78 -16.27 23.91
CA LYS A 11 -12.05 -17.65 23.50
C LYS A 11 -13.28 -17.67 22.57
N ILE A 12 -13.08 -18.10 21.33
CA ILE A 12 -14.15 -18.27 20.35
C ILE A 12 -14.22 -19.77 20.01
N GLY A 13 -15.19 -20.46 20.59
CA GLY A 13 -15.24 -21.92 20.52
C GLY A 13 -13.97 -22.56 21.10
N LYS A 14 -13.25 -23.35 20.30
CA LYS A 14 -11.99 -24.01 20.68
C LYS A 14 -10.74 -23.15 20.44
N TYR A 15 -10.87 -21.99 19.79
CA TYR A 15 -9.73 -21.14 19.42
C TYR A 15 -9.55 -19.98 20.40
N LYS A 16 -8.29 -19.57 20.61
CA LYS A 16 -7.92 -18.31 21.29
C LYS A 16 -7.50 -17.31 20.24
N VAL A 17 -8.15 -16.16 20.22
CA VAL A 17 -7.92 -15.08 19.25
C VAL A 17 -7.68 -13.80 20.04
N SER A 18 -6.68 -13.00 19.68
CA SER A 18 -6.49 -11.71 20.35
C SER A 18 -7.66 -10.76 20.08
N ILE A 19 -7.99 -9.91 21.04
CA ILE A 19 -9.04 -8.90 20.90
C ILE A 19 -8.77 -8.02 19.66
N ILE A 20 -7.53 -7.58 19.44
CA ILE A 20 -7.17 -6.74 18.29
C ILE A 20 -7.40 -7.49 16.98
N THR A 21 -7.03 -8.77 16.87
CA THR A 21 -7.29 -9.58 15.67
C THR A 21 -8.80 -9.75 15.42
N PHE A 22 -9.56 -9.99 16.46
CA PHE A 22 -11.02 -10.09 16.35
C PHE A 22 -11.62 -8.78 15.85
N VAL A 23 -11.24 -7.65 16.47
CA VAL A 23 -11.69 -6.30 16.08
C VAL A 23 -11.28 -5.98 14.63
N TRP A 24 -10.06 -6.36 14.20
CA TRP A 24 -9.60 -6.20 12.82
C TRP A 24 -10.58 -6.79 11.81
N PHE A 25 -10.98 -8.04 11.99
CA PHE A 25 -11.88 -8.70 11.04
C PHE A 25 -13.34 -8.26 11.20
N VAL A 26 -13.80 -7.99 12.41
CA VAL A 26 -15.16 -7.48 12.63
C VAL A 26 -15.34 -6.10 12.02
N LEU A 27 -14.41 -5.17 12.27
CA LEU A 27 -14.48 -3.83 11.66
C LEU A 27 -14.35 -3.91 10.15
N SER A 28 -13.47 -4.75 9.60
CA SER A 28 -13.37 -4.96 8.16
C SER A 28 -14.69 -5.43 7.57
N ALA A 29 -15.32 -6.44 8.18
CA ALA A 29 -16.61 -6.96 7.74
C ALA A 29 -17.72 -5.91 7.81
N VAL A 30 -17.82 -5.18 8.92
CA VAL A 30 -18.82 -4.11 9.10
C VAL A 30 -18.61 -3.01 8.06
N THR A 31 -17.36 -2.58 7.85
CA THR A 31 -17.03 -1.52 6.89
C THR A 31 -17.43 -1.92 5.47
N VAL A 32 -16.99 -3.07 4.97
CA VAL A 32 -17.34 -3.51 3.61
C VAL A 32 -18.84 -3.77 3.47
N PHE A 33 -19.46 -4.38 4.48
CA PHE A 33 -20.90 -4.63 4.48
C PHE A 33 -21.71 -3.33 4.44
N SER A 34 -21.28 -2.29 5.15
CA SER A 34 -21.94 -0.98 5.09
C SER A 34 -21.90 -0.37 3.69
N GLU A 35 -20.77 -0.49 2.96
CA GLU A 35 -20.66 0.01 1.58
C GLU A 35 -21.53 -0.80 0.61
N VAL A 36 -21.57 -2.12 0.79
CA VAL A 36 -22.44 -3.00 0.00
C VAL A 36 -23.92 -2.64 0.16
N ILE A 37 -24.38 -2.36 1.39
CA ILE A 37 -25.79 -1.97 1.66
C ILE A 37 -26.10 -0.59 1.07
N ARG A 38 -25.15 0.35 1.07
CA ARG A 38 -25.34 1.70 0.50
C ARG A 38 -25.50 1.69 -1.03
N GLY A 39 -25.22 0.55 -1.67
CA GLY A 39 -25.51 0.32 -3.08
C GLY A 39 -24.37 0.65 -4.04
N ALA A 40 -24.66 0.57 -5.34
CA ALA A 40 -23.67 0.60 -6.43
C ALA A 40 -22.74 1.82 -6.40
N HIS A 41 -23.25 3.00 -6.04
CA HIS A 41 -22.44 4.22 -5.96
C HIS A 41 -21.28 4.10 -4.95
N SER A 42 -21.53 3.48 -3.78
CA SER A 42 -20.52 3.32 -2.73
C SER A 42 -19.48 2.26 -3.07
N ILE A 43 -19.80 1.29 -3.92
CA ILE A 43 -18.90 0.23 -4.36
C ILE A 43 -18.31 0.48 -5.75
N ASN A 44 -18.27 1.74 -6.21
CA ASN A 44 -17.83 2.10 -7.56
C ASN A 44 -16.46 1.50 -7.94
N ASN A 45 -15.48 1.52 -7.03
CA ASN A 45 -14.18 0.88 -7.30
C ASN A 45 -14.30 -0.62 -7.58
N TYR A 46 -15.21 -1.32 -6.90
CA TYR A 46 -15.44 -2.73 -7.19
C TYR A 46 -16.10 -2.92 -8.55
N LEU A 47 -16.99 -2.02 -8.97
CA LEU A 47 -17.57 -2.05 -10.32
C LEU A 47 -16.50 -1.85 -11.40
N VAL A 48 -15.55 -0.91 -11.19
CA VAL A 48 -14.38 -0.77 -12.07
C VAL A 48 -13.59 -2.07 -12.13
N TYR A 49 -13.32 -2.72 -11.00
CA TYR A 49 -12.58 -3.97 -10.95
C TYR A 49 -13.28 -5.10 -11.68
N LYS A 50 -14.59 -5.23 -11.47
CA LYS A 50 -15.44 -6.21 -12.16
C LYS A 50 -15.41 -5.95 -13.67
N GLY A 51 -15.49 -4.69 -14.09
CA GLY A 51 -15.38 -4.26 -15.48
C GLY A 51 -14.04 -4.66 -16.12
N VAL A 52 -12.92 -4.63 -15.39
CA VAL A 52 -11.63 -5.12 -15.94
C VAL A 52 -11.74 -6.57 -16.42
N TYR A 53 -12.37 -7.45 -15.64
CA TYR A 53 -12.58 -8.85 -16.04
C TYR A 53 -13.56 -8.97 -17.21
N GLU A 54 -14.72 -8.31 -17.13
CA GLU A 54 -15.79 -8.41 -18.13
C GLU A 54 -15.35 -7.85 -19.49
N HIS A 55 -14.67 -6.70 -19.50
CA HIS A 55 -14.15 -6.11 -20.73
C HIS A 55 -12.97 -6.91 -21.32
N LEU A 56 -12.14 -7.53 -20.46
CA LEU A 56 -11.04 -8.38 -20.92
C LEU A 56 -11.55 -9.62 -21.65
N ILE A 57 -12.62 -10.27 -21.16
CA ILE A 57 -13.25 -11.43 -21.82
C ILE A 57 -13.95 -11.01 -23.11
N SER A 58 -14.67 -9.90 -23.10
CA SER A 58 -15.42 -9.39 -24.24
C SER A 58 -14.54 -8.62 -25.25
N GLN A 59 -13.25 -8.53 -25.01
CA GLN A 59 -12.28 -7.81 -25.84
C GLN A 59 -12.68 -6.35 -26.08
N GLN A 60 -13.19 -5.69 -25.05
CA GLN A 60 -13.47 -4.26 -25.02
C GLN A 60 -12.31 -3.51 -24.37
N ASN A 61 -12.03 -2.29 -24.84
CA ASN A 61 -10.93 -1.49 -24.30
C ASN A 61 -11.13 -1.22 -22.79
N LEU A 62 -10.17 -1.63 -21.96
CA LEU A 62 -10.25 -1.56 -20.51
C LEU A 62 -10.20 -0.13 -19.94
N TYR A 63 -9.78 0.85 -20.74
CA TYR A 63 -9.38 2.19 -20.26
C TYR A 63 -10.29 3.31 -20.78
N LEU A 64 -11.34 2.96 -21.50
CA LEU A 64 -12.39 3.92 -21.89
C LEU A 64 -13.35 4.17 -20.72
N ALA A 65 -14.11 5.26 -20.82
CA ALA A 65 -15.18 5.55 -19.88
C ALA A 65 -16.43 4.70 -20.18
N TYR A 66 -16.98 4.08 -19.13
CA TYR A 66 -18.20 3.27 -19.18
C TYR A 66 -19.25 3.82 -18.19
N PRO A 67 -19.84 5.03 -18.44
CA PRO A 67 -20.65 5.75 -17.47
C PRO A 67 -21.94 5.02 -17.07
N ASN A 68 -22.39 4.05 -17.88
CA ASN A 68 -23.53 3.19 -17.55
C ASN A 68 -23.18 2.06 -16.58
N GLU A 69 -21.89 1.80 -16.33
CA GLU A 69 -21.39 0.72 -15.48
C GLU A 69 -20.72 1.24 -14.22
N TYR A 70 -19.88 2.29 -14.35
CA TYR A 70 -19.15 2.92 -13.24
C TYR A 70 -18.70 4.35 -13.58
N PHE A 71 -18.30 5.13 -12.54
CA PHE A 71 -18.05 6.58 -12.68
C PHE A 71 -16.58 6.98 -12.88
N ASP A 72 -15.63 6.04 -12.82
CA ASP A 72 -14.20 6.36 -12.91
C ASP A 72 -13.57 5.57 -14.05
N LEU A 73 -12.28 5.83 -14.34
CA LEU A 73 -11.52 5.09 -15.33
C LEU A 73 -10.71 3.97 -14.68
N ASN A 74 -10.59 2.87 -15.39
CA ASN A 74 -9.65 1.82 -15.00
C ASN A 74 -8.20 2.26 -15.25
N HIS A 75 -7.31 1.96 -14.28
CA HIS A 75 -5.86 2.16 -14.39
C HIS A 75 -5.06 0.91 -13.98
N TYR A 76 -5.75 -0.22 -13.78
CA TYR A 76 -5.13 -1.50 -13.43
C TYR A 76 -4.69 -2.24 -14.69
N GLY A 77 -3.56 -2.96 -14.59
CA GLY A 77 -3.05 -3.75 -15.70
C GLY A 77 -3.91 -4.98 -16.01
N PRO A 78 -3.78 -5.57 -17.21
CA PRO A 78 -4.61 -6.70 -17.64
C PRO A 78 -4.54 -7.92 -16.71
N ALA A 79 -3.39 -8.16 -16.07
CA ALA A 79 -3.23 -9.24 -15.10
C ALA A 79 -4.17 -9.14 -13.88
N PHE A 80 -4.66 -7.92 -13.56
CA PHE A 80 -5.64 -7.72 -12.51
C PHE A 80 -6.99 -8.37 -12.82
N GLY A 81 -7.37 -8.46 -14.12
CA GLY A 81 -8.60 -9.13 -14.54
C GLY A 81 -8.67 -10.59 -14.07
N LEU A 82 -7.54 -11.30 -14.06
CA LEU A 82 -7.48 -12.67 -13.55
C LEU A 82 -7.60 -12.76 -12.02
N LEU A 83 -7.05 -11.79 -11.30
CA LEU A 83 -7.17 -11.72 -9.84
C LEU A 83 -8.61 -11.49 -9.40
N ILE A 84 -9.32 -10.58 -10.06
CA ILE A 84 -10.70 -10.22 -9.71
C ILE A 84 -11.73 -11.24 -10.23
N ALA A 85 -11.39 -12.07 -11.23
CA ALA A 85 -12.28 -13.00 -11.88
C ALA A 85 -13.14 -13.84 -10.92
N PRO A 86 -12.59 -14.48 -9.87
CA PRO A 86 -13.40 -15.28 -8.94
C PRO A 86 -14.50 -14.49 -8.24
N PHE A 87 -14.27 -13.19 -8.01
CA PHE A 87 -15.22 -12.29 -7.36
C PHE A 87 -16.17 -11.67 -8.38
N ALA A 88 -15.68 -11.35 -9.57
CA ALA A 88 -16.47 -10.73 -10.65
C ALA A 88 -17.61 -11.63 -11.15
N ILE A 89 -17.42 -12.95 -11.15
CA ILE A 89 -18.46 -13.93 -11.55
C ILE A 89 -19.50 -14.19 -10.46
N MET A 90 -19.25 -13.77 -9.22
CA MET A 90 -20.20 -13.91 -8.11
C MET A 90 -21.30 -12.87 -8.19
N PRO A 91 -22.46 -13.08 -7.51
CA PRO A 91 -23.42 -12.00 -7.29
C PRO A 91 -22.73 -10.76 -6.74
N LEU A 92 -23.06 -9.58 -7.27
CA LEU A 92 -22.36 -8.32 -7.05
C LEU A 92 -21.96 -8.06 -5.60
N PHE A 93 -22.91 -8.18 -4.69
CA PHE A 93 -22.68 -7.88 -3.28
C PHE A 93 -21.80 -8.91 -2.57
N ILE A 94 -21.92 -10.18 -2.94
CA ILE A 94 -21.10 -11.27 -2.39
C ILE A 94 -19.65 -11.10 -2.86
N GLY A 95 -19.44 -10.90 -4.17
CA GLY A 95 -18.12 -10.69 -4.73
C GLY A 95 -17.41 -9.48 -4.13
N CYS A 96 -18.12 -8.35 -3.99
CA CYS A 96 -17.59 -7.14 -3.35
C CYS A 96 -17.21 -7.37 -1.88
N PHE A 97 -18.08 -8.02 -1.10
CA PHE A 97 -17.81 -8.33 0.30
C PHE A 97 -16.58 -9.23 0.46
N LEU A 98 -16.52 -10.31 -0.30
CA LEU A 98 -15.39 -11.25 -0.25
C LEU A 98 -14.10 -10.61 -0.74
N TRP A 99 -14.15 -9.73 -1.73
CA TRP A 99 -13.00 -8.93 -2.18
C TRP A 99 -12.44 -8.04 -1.07
N GLY A 100 -13.30 -7.31 -0.36
CA GLY A 100 -12.90 -6.50 0.78
C GLY A 100 -12.29 -7.33 1.91
N MET A 101 -12.90 -8.48 2.22
CA MET A 101 -12.38 -9.41 3.24
C MET A 101 -11.06 -10.04 2.83
N LEU A 102 -10.85 -10.36 1.55
CA LEU A 102 -9.56 -10.82 1.03
C LEU A 102 -8.47 -9.77 1.25
N ASN A 103 -8.75 -8.50 0.96
CA ASN A 103 -7.81 -7.40 1.18
C ASN A 103 -7.39 -7.29 2.64
N ALA A 104 -8.35 -7.33 3.57
CA ALA A 104 -8.08 -7.29 5.01
C ALA A 104 -7.28 -8.52 5.49
N TRP A 105 -7.65 -9.71 5.01
CA TRP A 105 -6.99 -10.96 5.36
C TRP A 105 -5.56 -11.02 4.82
N PHE A 106 -5.33 -10.60 3.59
CA PHE A 106 -4.01 -10.69 2.96
C PHE A 106 -3.00 -9.75 3.60
N LEU A 107 -3.44 -8.53 3.98
CA LEU A 107 -2.59 -7.62 4.77
C LEU A 107 -2.31 -8.19 6.17
N TYR A 108 -3.31 -8.72 6.85
CA TYR A 108 -3.14 -9.41 8.13
C TYR A 108 -2.12 -10.55 8.03
N TYR A 109 -2.25 -11.41 7.02
CA TYR A 109 -1.33 -12.50 6.75
C TYR A 109 0.11 -12.01 6.54
N ALA A 110 0.30 -10.95 5.75
CA ALA A 110 1.62 -10.36 5.50
C ALA A 110 2.25 -9.81 6.79
N ILE A 111 1.46 -9.14 7.65
CA ILE A 111 1.94 -8.61 8.94
C ILE A 111 2.36 -9.75 9.87
N ILE A 112 1.61 -10.84 9.96
CA ILE A 112 2.00 -12.00 10.79
C ILE A 112 3.29 -12.64 10.26
N LYS A 113 3.48 -12.67 8.95
CA LYS A 113 4.69 -13.24 8.32
C LYS A 113 5.96 -12.43 8.62
N LEU A 114 5.87 -11.20 9.10
CA LEU A 114 7.02 -10.46 9.62
C LEU A 114 7.64 -11.11 10.88
N ARG A 115 6.89 -12.02 11.54
CA ARG A 115 7.33 -12.79 12.72
C ARG A 115 7.78 -11.93 13.91
N PHE A 116 7.15 -10.78 14.08
CA PHE A 116 7.28 -10.02 15.32
C PHE A 116 6.71 -10.83 16.51
N ASN A 117 7.14 -10.52 17.71
CA ASN A 117 6.48 -11.06 18.90
C ASN A 117 5.00 -10.65 18.93
N LYS A 118 4.17 -11.38 19.69
CA LYS A 118 2.71 -11.18 19.73
C LYS A 118 2.33 -9.71 19.96
N LYS A 119 2.97 -9.05 20.95
CA LYS A 119 2.66 -7.66 21.30
C LYS A 119 2.96 -6.71 20.14
N ASN A 120 4.12 -6.84 19.53
CA ASN A 120 4.53 -6.00 18.40
C ASN A 120 3.64 -6.22 17.17
N THR A 121 3.27 -7.48 16.85
CA THR A 121 2.32 -7.78 15.78
C THR A 121 0.99 -7.07 16.02
N LEU A 122 0.45 -7.13 17.24
CA LEU A 122 -0.82 -6.48 17.58
C LEU A 122 -0.72 -4.95 17.53
N ILE A 123 0.42 -4.37 17.88
CA ILE A 123 0.67 -2.92 17.71
C ILE A 123 0.66 -2.53 16.24
N VAL A 124 1.28 -3.31 15.37
CA VAL A 124 1.25 -3.05 13.90
C VAL A 124 -0.18 -3.09 13.38
N LEU A 125 -0.97 -4.09 13.76
CA LEU A 125 -2.38 -4.17 13.37
C LEU A 125 -3.17 -2.95 13.87
N LEU A 126 -2.96 -2.53 15.10
CA LEU A 126 -3.66 -1.39 15.70
C LEU A 126 -3.32 -0.08 14.97
N ILE A 127 -2.04 0.16 14.65
CA ILE A 127 -1.61 1.36 13.91
C ILE A 127 -2.22 1.38 12.49
N CYS A 128 -2.30 0.22 11.83
CA CYS A 128 -2.84 0.10 10.47
C CYS A 128 -4.38 0.16 10.42
N MET A 129 -5.07 -0.03 11.54
CA MET A 129 -6.52 -0.29 11.56
C MET A 129 -7.35 0.82 10.92
N VAL A 130 -7.08 2.08 11.27
CA VAL A 130 -7.84 3.23 10.73
C VAL A 130 -7.67 3.36 9.21
N GLU A 131 -6.43 3.23 8.73
CA GLU A 131 -6.17 3.32 7.28
C GLU A 131 -6.69 2.11 6.51
N LEU A 132 -6.73 0.92 7.15
CA LEU A 132 -7.42 -0.22 6.58
C LEU A 132 -8.91 0.10 6.38
N MET A 133 -9.58 0.62 7.42
CA MET A 133 -11.00 1.01 7.31
C MET A 133 -11.19 2.05 6.21
N THR A 134 -10.34 3.08 6.13
CA THR A 134 -10.36 4.09 5.06
C THR A 134 -10.25 3.45 3.67
N SER A 135 -9.36 2.46 3.53
CA SER A 135 -9.19 1.74 2.26
C SER A 135 -10.39 0.85 1.93
N LEU A 136 -10.97 0.16 2.92
CA LEU A 136 -12.13 -0.71 2.75
C LEU A 136 -13.43 0.06 2.50
N HIS A 137 -13.62 1.24 3.10
CA HIS A 137 -14.74 2.15 2.76
C HIS A 137 -14.74 2.56 1.28
N ASN A 138 -13.55 2.64 0.68
CA ASN A 138 -13.40 2.91 -0.75
C ASN A 138 -13.28 1.62 -1.59
N VAL A 139 -13.42 0.45 -1.00
CA VAL A 139 -13.26 -0.88 -1.62
C VAL A 139 -11.96 -0.99 -2.43
N GLN A 140 -10.89 -0.36 -1.94
CA GLN A 140 -9.62 -0.22 -2.65
C GLN A 140 -8.72 -1.47 -2.54
N TYR A 141 -7.90 -1.67 -3.57
CA TYR A 141 -6.90 -2.76 -3.69
C TYR A 141 -5.61 -2.52 -2.86
N ASN A 142 -5.48 -1.37 -2.21
CA ASN A 142 -4.24 -0.93 -1.55
C ASN A 142 -3.77 -1.81 -0.37
N PRO A 143 -4.65 -2.42 0.45
CA PRO A 143 -4.18 -3.35 1.49
C PRO A 143 -3.50 -4.60 0.91
N PHE A 144 -3.99 -5.10 -0.23
CA PHE A 144 -3.36 -6.21 -0.94
C PHE A 144 -1.98 -5.82 -1.50
N ILE A 145 -1.85 -4.60 -2.04
CA ILE A 145 -0.58 -4.04 -2.51
C ILE A 145 0.44 -3.93 -1.36
N ALA A 146 0.03 -3.41 -0.19
CA ALA A 146 0.88 -3.38 1.00
C ALA A 146 1.35 -4.78 1.38
N ALA A 147 0.45 -5.77 1.33
CA ALA A 147 0.78 -7.17 1.59
C ALA A 147 1.81 -7.73 0.61
N LEU A 148 1.69 -7.46 -0.69
CA LEU A 148 2.66 -7.90 -1.70
C LEU A 148 4.06 -7.33 -1.44
N ILE A 149 4.16 -6.05 -1.07
CA ILE A 149 5.45 -5.42 -0.76
C ILE A 149 6.05 -6.05 0.52
N ILE A 150 5.25 -6.24 1.56
CA ILE A 150 5.71 -6.88 2.81
C ILE A 150 6.14 -8.33 2.55
N LEU A 151 5.35 -9.10 1.82
CA LEU A 151 5.64 -10.50 1.51
C LEU A 151 6.86 -10.65 0.62
N SER A 152 7.12 -9.73 -0.31
CA SER A 152 8.35 -9.77 -1.12
C SER A 152 9.59 -9.66 -0.23
N TYR A 153 9.57 -8.80 0.80
CA TYR A 153 10.62 -8.74 1.81
C TYR A 153 10.72 -10.04 2.63
N VAL A 154 9.58 -10.53 3.15
CA VAL A 154 9.54 -11.75 3.98
C VAL A 154 10.10 -12.94 3.22
N PHE A 155 9.72 -13.12 1.97
CA PHE A 155 10.19 -14.25 1.17
C PHE A 155 11.67 -14.17 0.81
N VAL A 156 12.23 -12.97 0.60
CA VAL A 156 13.69 -12.83 0.49
C VAL A 156 14.36 -13.25 1.79
N LYS A 157 13.86 -12.83 2.95
CA LYS A 157 14.40 -13.21 4.26
C LYS A 157 14.29 -14.72 4.53
N GLU A 158 13.25 -15.38 3.98
CA GLU A 158 13.06 -16.85 4.04
C GLU A 158 13.82 -17.60 2.93
N GLU A 159 14.67 -16.93 2.15
CA GLU A 159 15.42 -17.49 0.99
C GLU A 159 14.50 -18.09 -0.10
N LYS A 160 13.25 -17.64 -0.15
CA LYS A 160 12.26 -18.02 -1.16
C LYS A 160 12.17 -16.97 -2.27
N ASP A 161 13.31 -16.71 -2.93
CA ASP A 161 13.44 -15.64 -3.94
C ASP A 161 12.40 -15.76 -5.05
N TRP A 162 11.96 -16.97 -5.39
CA TRP A 162 10.93 -17.21 -6.40
C TRP A 162 9.57 -16.63 -6.00
N LEU A 163 9.18 -16.73 -4.71
CA LEU A 163 7.93 -16.14 -4.21
C LEU A 163 8.06 -14.61 -4.07
N ALA A 164 9.23 -14.12 -3.65
CA ALA A 164 9.49 -12.69 -3.59
C ALA A 164 9.34 -12.04 -4.97
N ALA A 165 10.00 -12.63 -5.97
CA ALA A 165 9.92 -12.21 -7.36
C ALA A 165 8.49 -12.30 -7.92
N MET A 166 7.74 -13.35 -7.55
CA MET A 166 6.33 -13.50 -7.90
C MET A 166 5.48 -12.34 -7.37
N CYS A 167 5.62 -11.99 -6.08
CA CYS A 167 4.88 -10.88 -5.47
C CYS A 167 5.17 -9.55 -6.17
N ILE A 168 6.45 -9.30 -6.52
CA ILE A 168 6.86 -8.07 -7.20
C ILE A 168 6.29 -8.03 -8.62
N ALA A 169 6.49 -9.08 -9.42
CA ALA A 169 6.07 -9.13 -10.82
C ALA A 169 4.54 -9.06 -10.95
N PHE A 170 3.81 -9.86 -10.15
CA PHE A 170 2.35 -9.83 -10.14
C PHE A 170 1.82 -8.45 -9.73
N GLY A 171 2.36 -7.92 -8.62
CA GLY A 171 1.95 -6.62 -8.14
C GLY A 171 2.24 -5.50 -9.15
N PHE A 172 3.41 -5.50 -9.78
CA PHE A 172 3.79 -4.53 -10.81
C PHE A 172 2.83 -4.55 -12.01
N LEU A 173 2.47 -5.74 -12.50
CA LEU A 173 1.57 -5.90 -13.65
C LEU A 173 0.09 -5.66 -13.32
N THR A 174 -0.27 -5.57 -12.05
CA THR A 174 -1.62 -5.19 -11.62
C THR A 174 -1.73 -3.73 -11.22
N LYS A 175 -0.75 -3.22 -10.45
CA LYS A 175 -0.67 -1.83 -9.99
C LYS A 175 0.79 -1.50 -9.67
N LEU A 176 1.45 -0.68 -10.42
CA LEU A 176 2.90 -0.43 -10.44
C LEU A 176 3.64 -0.40 -9.09
N TYR A 177 2.97 -0.10 -8.00
CA TYR A 177 3.57 0.15 -6.67
C TYR A 177 4.52 -0.94 -6.15
N PRO A 178 4.23 -2.25 -6.28
CA PRO A 178 5.10 -3.30 -5.77
C PRO A 178 6.47 -3.40 -6.44
N ILE A 179 6.73 -2.65 -7.52
CA ILE A 179 8.07 -2.56 -8.14
C ILE A 179 9.14 -2.14 -7.13
N VAL A 180 8.77 -1.39 -6.07
CA VAL A 180 9.72 -1.02 -5.00
C VAL A 180 10.32 -2.25 -4.30
N GLY A 181 9.65 -3.39 -4.35
CA GLY A 181 10.17 -4.66 -3.83
C GLY A 181 11.46 -5.13 -4.51
N ILE A 182 11.82 -4.60 -5.70
CA ILE A 182 13.09 -4.92 -6.36
C ILE A 182 14.29 -4.55 -5.48
N PHE A 183 14.18 -3.56 -4.61
CA PHE A 183 15.23 -3.18 -3.69
C PHE A 183 15.60 -4.31 -2.70
N PHE A 184 14.69 -5.27 -2.43
CA PHE A 184 14.98 -6.42 -1.58
C PHE A 184 15.94 -7.42 -2.23
N PHE A 185 16.20 -7.30 -3.55
CA PHE A 185 17.29 -7.99 -4.21
C PHE A 185 18.62 -7.85 -3.45
N LEU A 186 18.86 -6.71 -2.82
CA LEU A 186 20.08 -6.44 -2.04
C LEU A 186 20.26 -7.45 -0.89
N PHE A 187 19.16 -7.89 -0.30
CA PHE A 187 19.15 -8.79 0.87
C PHE A 187 19.12 -10.26 0.48
N SER A 188 18.87 -10.59 -0.80
CA SER A 188 18.90 -11.97 -1.28
C SER A 188 20.31 -12.55 -1.24
N ASN A 189 20.45 -13.80 -0.78
CA ASN A 189 21.68 -14.57 -0.85
C ASN A 189 21.91 -15.15 -2.27
N HIS A 190 20.85 -15.24 -3.10
CA HIS A 190 20.87 -15.87 -4.42
C HIS A 190 20.47 -14.88 -5.52
N LYS A 191 21.21 -13.80 -5.66
CA LYS A 191 20.90 -12.66 -6.54
C LYS A 191 20.56 -13.04 -7.99
N VAL A 192 21.31 -13.97 -8.58
CA VAL A 192 21.05 -14.45 -9.95
C VAL A 192 19.70 -15.17 -10.03
N LYS A 193 19.40 -16.05 -9.07
CA LYS A 193 18.11 -16.75 -9.01
C LYS A 193 16.96 -15.76 -8.85
N PHE A 194 17.12 -14.73 -8.02
CA PHE A 194 16.10 -13.69 -7.84
C PHE A 194 15.78 -12.98 -9.17
N VAL A 195 16.81 -12.59 -9.94
CA VAL A 195 16.62 -11.94 -11.25
C VAL A 195 15.96 -12.89 -12.25
N LEU A 196 16.42 -14.14 -12.33
CA LEU A 196 15.84 -15.13 -13.25
C LEU A 196 14.36 -15.40 -12.93
N TRP A 197 14.00 -15.54 -11.64
CA TRP A 197 12.62 -15.68 -11.23
C TRP A 197 11.82 -14.42 -11.50
N GLY A 198 12.42 -13.23 -11.33
CA GLY A 198 11.80 -11.96 -11.68
C GLY A 198 11.41 -11.88 -13.15
N MET A 199 12.33 -12.22 -14.04
CA MET A 199 12.05 -12.28 -15.50
C MET A 199 11.00 -13.34 -15.83
N PHE A 200 11.12 -14.54 -15.25
CA PHE A 200 10.12 -15.61 -15.46
C PHE A 200 8.71 -15.16 -15.07
N TRP A 201 8.53 -14.65 -13.85
CA TRP A 201 7.22 -14.25 -13.37
C TRP A 201 6.67 -13.02 -14.10
N LEU A 202 7.54 -12.08 -14.48
CA LEU A 202 7.13 -10.92 -15.28
C LEU A 202 6.56 -11.36 -16.63
N ILE A 203 7.26 -12.24 -17.35
CA ILE A 203 6.77 -12.77 -18.63
C ILE A 203 5.51 -13.62 -18.41
N PHE A 204 5.51 -14.49 -17.40
CA PHE A 204 4.38 -15.37 -17.10
C PHE A 204 3.09 -14.58 -16.85
N PHE A 205 3.11 -13.60 -15.93
CA PHE A 205 1.93 -12.80 -15.64
C PHE A 205 1.57 -11.81 -16.75
N ALA A 206 2.53 -11.37 -17.55
CA ALA A 206 2.24 -10.53 -18.70
C ALA A 206 1.49 -11.31 -19.80
N VAL A 207 1.80 -12.58 -19.98
CA VAL A 207 1.16 -13.43 -20.99
C VAL A 207 -0.10 -14.13 -20.46
N LEU A 208 -0.18 -14.38 -19.16
CA LEU A 208 -1.24 -15.17 -18.54
C LEU A 208 -2.68 -14.75 -18.93
N PRO A 209 -3.01 -13.45 -19.11
CA PRO A 209 -4.36 -13.05 -19.53
C PRO A 209 -4.80 -13.61 -20.90
N VAL A 210 -3.88 -14.11 -21.75
CA VAL A 210 -4.23 -14.79 -23.02
C VAL A 210 -5.16 -15.99 -22.80
N ILE A 211 -5.21 -16.56 -21.60
CA ILE A 211 -6.14 -17.67 -21.27
C ILE A 211 -7.60 -17.25 -21.44
N ILE A 212 -7.92 -15.96 -21.28
CA ILE A 212 -9.30 -15.44 -21.33
C ILE A 212 -9.51 -14.38 -22.42
N THR A 213 -8.47 -14.03 -23.20
CA THR A 213 -8.58 -13.06 -24.29
C THR A 213 -7.61 -13.41 -25.43
N SER A 214 -7.69 -12.72 -26.59
CA SER A 214 -6.74 -12.96 -27.69
C SER A 214 -5.39 -12.27 -27.42
N HIS A 215 -4.34 -12.77 -28.06
CA HIS A 215 -3.01 -12.18 -27.89
C HIS A 215 -2.91 -10.79 -28.55
N GLU A 216 -3.60 -10.58 -29.69
CA GLU A 216 -3.65 -9.28 -30.36
C GLU A 216 -4.30 -8.22 -29.48
N PHE A 217 -5.43 -8.57 -28.88
CA PHE A 217 -6.13 -7.68 -27.95
C PHE A 217 -5.28 -7.39 -26.71
N LEU A 218 -4.64 -8.40 -26.13
CA LEU A 218 -3.78 -8.22 -24.97
C LEU A 218 -2.59 -7.30 -25.28
N HIS A 219 -1.96 -7.45 -26.44
CA HIS A 219 -0.87 -6.58 -26.87
C HIS A 219 -1.32 -5.11 -26.94
N GLN A 220 -2.47 -4.84 -27.60
CA GLN A 220 -3.04 -3.49 -27.66
C GLN A 220 -3.39 -2.97 -26.25
N THR A 221 -3.94 -3.83 -25.39
CA THR A 221 -4.33 -3.48 -24.02
C THR A 221 -3.13 -2.99 -23.18
N TYR A 222 -1.91 -3.51 -23.39
CA TYR A 222 -0.72 -2.99 -22.69
C TYR A 222 -0.32 -1.60 -23.17
N PHE A 223 -0.48 -1.26 -24.47
CA PHE A 223 -0.27 0.11 -24.95
C PHE A 223 -1.31 1.06 -24.36
N ASP A 224 -2.58 0.65 -24.35
CA ASP A 224 -3.66 1.45 -23.79
C ASP A 224 -3.47 1.65 -22.29
N TRP A 225 -2.96 0.62 -21.57
CA TRP A 225 -2.61 0.75 -20.15
C TRP A 225 -1.54 1.80 -19.92
N TRP A 226 -0.45 1.74 -20.69
CA TRP A 226 0.60 2.74 -20.60
C TRP A 226 0.06 4.16 -20.84
N GLN A 227 -0.73 4.36 -21.88
CA GLN A 227 -1.35 5.65 -22.16
C GLN A 227 -2.26 6.11 -21.01
N SER A 228 -3.10 5.22 -20.47
CA SER A 228 -3.96 5.49 -19.32
C SER A 228 -3.17 5.96 -18.09
N LEU A 229 -1.99 5.38 -17.81
CA LEU A 229 -1.13 5.79 -16.70
C LEU A 229 -0.52 7.18 -16.90
N VAL A 230 -0.13 7.51 -18.14
CA VAL A 230 0.38 8.84 -18.50
C VAL A 230 -0.73 9.87 -18.35
N ASP A 231 -1.92 9.59 -18.88
CA ASP A 231 -3.08 10.49 -18.82
C ASP A 231 -3.53 10.71 -17.36
N LYS A 232 -3.56 9.64 -16.54
CA LYS A 232 -3.86 9.74 -15.09
C LYS A 232 -2.86 10.66 -14.38
N THR A 233 -1.59 10.57 -14.70
CA THR A 233 -0.56 11.43 -14.11
C THR A 233 -0.82 12.91 -14.41
N ASN A 234 -1.16 13.23 -15.67
CA ASN A 234 -1.50 14.58 -16.09
C ASN A 234 -2.78 15.08 -15.42
N GLN A 235 -3.82 14.26 -15.37
CA GLN A 235 -5.09 14.56 -14.70
C GLN A 235 -4.88 14.84 -13.20
N ASN A 236 -4.07 14.05 -12.50
CA ASN A 236 -3.78 14.24 -11.08
C ASN A 236 -3.14 15.59 -10.79
N ILE A 237 -2.26 16.08 -11.68
CA ILE A 237 -1.64 17.40 -11.57
C ILE A 237 -2.71 18.51 -11.71
N VAL A 238 -3.61 18.38 -12.69
CA VAL A 238 -4.71 19.32 -12.90
C VAL A 238 -5.70 19.28 -11.73
N CYS A 239 -6.07 18.10 -11.25
CA CYS A 239 -6.93 17.94 -10.07
C CYS A 239 -6.31 18.55 -8.80
N SER A 240 -4.98 18.50 -8.67
CA SER A 240 -4.27 19.16 -7.57
C SER A 240 -4.51 20.66 -7.55
N ALA A 241 -4.57 21.30 -8.73
CA ALA A 241 -4.89 22.73 -8.88
C ALA A 241 -6.33 23.06 -8.46
N ALA A 242 -7.27 22.17 -8.73
CA ALA A 242 -8.68 22.32 -8.40
C ALA A 242 -9.05 21.96 -6.95
N GLY A 243 -8.06 21.63 -6.10
CA GLY A 243 -8.32 21.18 -4.71
C GLY A 243 -8.88 19.75 -4.62
N GLY A 244 -8.70 18.92 -5.66
CA GLY A 244 -9.18 17.55 -5.71
C GLY A 244 -8.55 16.62 -4.68
N MET A 245 -9.17 15.46 -4.49
CA MET A 245 -8.75 14.45 -3.51
C MET A 245 -7.57 13.56 -3.97
N GLN A 246 -6.98 13.86 -5.12
CA GLN A 246 -5.82 13.16 -5.69
C GLN A 246 -4.53 13.94 -5.41
N ASP A 247 -3.38 13.33 -5.73
CA ASP A 247 -2.05 13.89 -5.48
C ASP A 247 -1.83 14.27 -3.99
N ILE A 248 -2.28 13.39 -3.09
CA ILE A 248 -1.97 13.51 -1.67
C ILE A 248 -0.54 12.98 -1.48
N SER A 249 0.44 13.81 -1.84
CA SER A 249 1.87 13.47 -1.89
C SER A 249 2.72 14.67 -1.51
N VAL A 250 4.04 14.45 -1.37
CA VAL A 250 5.00 15.56 -1.15
C VAL A 250 4.97 16.54 -2.32
N MET A 251 4.85 16.06 -3.56
CA MET A 251 4.72 16.92 -4.74
C MET A 251 3.40 17.70 -4.71
N GLY A 252 2.30 17.04 -4.34
CA GLY A 252 1.00 17.70 -4.18
C GLY A 252 1.01 18.76 -3.09
N MET A 253 1.70 18.54 -1.96
CA MET A 253 1.94 19.58 -0.96
C MET A 253 2.67 20.77 -1.56
N ILE A 254 3.79 20.54 -2.25
CA ILE A 254 4.58 21.63 -2.87
C ILE A 254 3.74 22.43 -3.85
N ARG A 255 3.00 21.77 -4.76
CA ARG A 255 2.11 22.44 -5.73
C ARG A 255 1.08 23.32 -5.05
N ARG A 256 0.41 22.81 -4.01
CA ARG A 256 -0.67 23.53 -3.31
C ARG A 256 -0.17 24.66 -2.45
N PHE A 257 0.99 24.52 -1.79
CA PHE A 257 1.61 25.61 -1.03
C PHE A 257 2.20 26.71 -1.92
N SER A 258 2.91 26.33 -2.98
CA SER A 258 3.55 27.28 -3.89
C SER A 258 2.60 27.86 -4.93
N LYS A 259 1.42 27.23 -5.15
CA LYS A 259 0.50 27.51 -6.25
C LYS A 259 1.13 27.36 -7.64
N VAL A 260 2.26 26.62 -7.74
CA VAL A 260 2.96 26.30 -8.99
C VAL A 260 2.54 24.87 -9.39
N TYR A 261 1.45 24.77 -10.13
CA TYR A 261 0.82 23.47 -10.43
C TYR A 261 1.54 22.69 -11.54
N ASP A 262 2.33 23.32 -12.37
CA ASP A 262 3.22 22.72 -13.37
C ASP A 262 4.53 22.18 -12.79
N PHE A 263 4.71 22.28 -11.46
CA PHE A 263 5.87 21.73 -10.77
C PHE A 263 6.06 20.26 -11.08
N ARG A 264 7.19 19.92 -11.72
CA ARG A 264 7.48 18.54 -12.14
C ARG A 264 7.87 17.67 -10.97
N SER A 265 7.19 16.55 -10.81
CA SER A 265 7.44 15.56 -9.74
C SER A 265 8.89 15.07 -9.71
N ILE A 266 9.60 15.08 -10.83
CA ILE A 266 10.99 14.61 -10.98
C ILE A 266 11.95 15.33 -10.04
N TRP A 267 11.71 16.61 -9.73
CA TRP A 267 12.54 17.41 -8.83
C TRP A 267 12.49 16.95 -7.37
N VAL A 268 11.49 16.17 -7.00
CA VAL A 268 11.36 15.55 -5.68
C VAL A 268 11.68 14.05 -5.74
N THR A 269 11.23 13.37 -6.78
CA THR A 269 11.40 11.90 -6.87
C THR A 269 12.84 11.49 -7.11
N ILE A 270 13.64 12.25 -7.90
CA ILE A 270 15.07 11.93 -8.08
C ILE A 270 15.86 12.09 -6.77
N PRO A 271 15.81 13.22 -6.05
CA PRO A 271 16.46 13.32 -4.75
C PRO A 271 16.01 12.26 -3.75
N ALA A 272 14.71 11.96 -3.70
CA ALA A 272 14.19 10.90 -2.83
C ALA A 272 14.79 9.53 -3.19
N MET A 273 14.86 9.19 -4.48
CA MET A 273 15.48 7.95 -4.96
C MET A 273 16.95 7.87 -4.57
N LEU A 274 17.71 8.97 -4.74
CA LEU A 274 19.11 9.04 -4.32
C LEU A 274 19.25 8.81 -2.81
N LEU A 275 18.37 9.40 -1.99
CA LEU A 275 18.35 9.22 -0.54
C LEU A 275 18.02 7.77 -0.13
N ILE A 276 17.25 7.03 -0.93
CA ILE A 276 17.01 5.59 -0.73
C ILE A 276 18.24 4.78 -1.11
N ILE A 277 18.96 5.18 -2.16
CA ILE A 277 20.12 4.45 -2.70
C ILE A 277 21.38 4.67 -1.83
N VAL A 278 21.61 5.87 -1.31
CA VAL A 278 22.82 6.19 -0.53
C VAL A 278 23.08 5.23 0.63
N PRO A 279 22.11 4.83 1.46
CA PRO A 279 22.35 3.84 2.52
C PRO A 279 22.80 2.47 2.01
N MET A 280 22.55 2.10 0.74
CA MET A 280 22.96 0.80 0.16
C MET A 280 24.48 0.57 0.18
N LYS A 281 25.28 1.63 0.29
CA LYS A 281 26.74 1.50 0.50
C LYS A 281 27.08 0.75 1.79
N ASN A 282 26.16 0.64 2.74
CA ASN A 282 26.35 -0.01 4.02
C ASN A 282 26.18 -1.54 3.94
N ILE A 283 26.83 -2.20 2.98
CA ILE A 283 26.72 -3.65 2.66
C ILE A 283 26.86 -4.55 3.90
N ARG A 284 27.69 -4.14 4.89
CA ARG A 284 27.90 -4.88 6.13
C ARG A 284 26.64 -5.10 6.96
N PHE A 285 25.62 -4.25 6.78
CA PHE A 285 24.34 -4.34 7.51
C PHE A 285 23.25 -5.07 6.73
N TYR A 286 23.52 -5.57 5.52
CA TYR A 286 22.49 -6.26 4.72
C TYR A 286 21.90 -7.51 5.38
N LYS A 287 22.61 -8.12 6.34
CA LYS A 287 22.09 -9.25 7.14
C LYS A 287 21.44 -8.82 8.46
N ASP A 288 21.52 -7.55 8.81
CA ASP A 288 20.93 -7.02 10.05
C ASP A 288 19.42 -6.81 9.87
N SER A 289 18.63 -7.40 10.78
CA SER A 289 17.16 -7.34 10.70
C SER A 289 16.62 -5.92 10.91
N THR A 290 17.24 -5.09 11.75
CA THR A 290 16.83 -3.70 11.96
C THR A 290 17.02 -2.90 10.69
N TYR A 291 18.17 -3.06 10.04
CA TYR A 291 18.46 -2.41 8.77
C TYR A 291 17.46 -2.79 7.69
N GLN A 292 17.19 -4.09 7.53
CA GLN A 292 16.23 -4.59 6.54
C GLN A 292 14.80 -4.10 6.80
N LEU A 293 14.36 -4.08 8.06
CA LEU A 293 13.03 -3.59 8.45
C LEU A 293 12.90 -2.08 8.27
N LEU A 294 13.95 -1.30 8.57
CA LEU A 294 13.97 0.13 8.23
C LEU A 294 13.87 0.37 6.73
N TYR A 295 14.55 -0.46 5.93
CA TYR A 295 14.43 -0.40 4.46
C TYR A 295 13.00 -0.71 4.01
N LEU A 296 12.38 -1.79 4.52
CA LEU A 296 10.98 -2.11 4.25
C LEU A 296 10.06 -0.93 4.58
N SER A 297 10.25 -0.34 5.77
CA SER A 297 9.46 0.82 6.20
C SER A 297 9.58 1.98 5.21
N ILE A 298 10.82 2.37 4.84
CA ILE A 298 11.07 3.49 3.94
C ILE A 298 10.47 3.23 2.56
N LEU A 299 10.57 2.01 2.03
CA LEU A 299 10.01 1.65 0.73
C LEU A 299 8.49 1.72 0.75
N LEU A 300 7.82 1.21 1.80
CA LEU A 300 6.37 1.30 1.96
C LEU A 300 5.90 2.76 2.01
N ILE A 301 6.59 3.61 2.79
CA ILE A 301 6.26 5.03 2.88
C ILE A 301 6.50 5.73 1.53
N SER A 302 7.67 5.50 0.90
CA SER A 302 8.03 6.11 -0.39
C SER A 302 7.02 5.84 -1.48
N THR A 303 6.48 4.62 -1.53
CA THR A 303 5.48 4.19 -2.51
C THR A 303 4.28 5.13 -2.58
N VAL A 304 3.91 5.72 -1.46
CA VAL A 304 2.74 6.60 -1.35
C VAL A 304 3.13 8.07 -1.47
N ILE A 305 4.07 8.53 -0.62
CA ILE A 305 4.36 9.96 -0.50
C ILE A 305 5.04 10.57 -1.72
N PHE A 306 5.61 9.75 -2.61
CA PHE A 306 6.22 10.17 -3.89
C PHE A 306 5.40 9.71 -5.11
N SER A 307 4.12 9.41 -4.94
CA SER A 307 3.20 9.09 -6.02
C SER A 307 2.17 10.19 -6.20
N SER A 308 2.08 10.77 -7.41
CA SER A 308 1.01 11.72 -7.76
C SER A 308 -0.38 11.06 -7.82
N SER A 309 -0.44 9.73 -7.88
CA SER A 309 -1.68 8.95 -7.81
C SER A 309 -2.07 8.56 -6.37
N ALA A 310 -1.41 9.13 -5.35
CA ALA A 310 -1.76 8.87 -3.96
C ALA A 310 -3.07 9.58 -3.60
N GLU A 311 -3.99 8.79 -3.07
CA GLU A 311 -5.29 9.19 -2.52
C GLU A 311 -5.34 8.81 -1.05
N SER A 312 -6.35 9.31 -0.32
CA SER A 312 -6.49 8.97 1.10
C SER A 312 -6.50 7.45 1.37
N PRO A 313 -7.23 6.59 0.60
CA PRO A 313 -7.20 5.14 0.81
C PRO A 313 -5.86 4.45 0.50
N THR A 314 -4.92 5.14 -0.17
CA THR A 314 -3.59 4.58 -0.48
C THR A 314 -2.68 4.56 0.76
N TYR A 315 -3.00 5.37 1.77
CA TYR A 315 -2.15 5.55 2.95
C TYR A 315 -2.00 4.32 3.83
N ILE A 316 -2.84 3.30 3.69
CA ILE A 316 -2.63 2.00 4.35
C ILE A 316 -1.23 1.42 4.05
N ILE A 317 -0.70 1.65 2.84
CA ILE A 317 0.65 1.22 2.46
C ILE A 317 1.71 2.00 3.27
N ALA A 318 1.60 3.32 3.32
CA ALA A 318 2.53 4.17 4.06
C ALA A 318 2.47 3.93 5.57
N VAL A 319 1.25 3.78 6.13
CA VAL A 319 1.05 3.56 7.56
C VAL A 319 1.53 2.18 8.01
N ALA A 320 1.46 1.16 7.14
CA ALA A 320 2.14 -0.12 7.38
C ALA A 320 3.68 0.09 7.51
N GLY A 321 4.26 0.96 6.68
CA GLY A 321 5.66 1.38 6.81
C GLY A 321 5.94 2.12 8.11
N VAL A 322 5.08 3.07 8.51
CA VAL A 322 5.18 3.77 9.81
C VAL A 322 5.13 2.78 10.97
N ALA A 323 4.24 1.79 10.91
CA ALA A 323 4.13 0.78 11.96
C ALA A 323 5.39 -0.09 12.08
N VAL A 324 5.98 -0.50 10.95
CA VAL A 324 7.26 -1.22 10.93
C VAL A 324 8.40 -0.33 11.48
N TRP A 325 8.46 0.94 11.05
CA TRP A 325 9.43 1.91 11.59
C TRP A 325 9.34 2.03 13.11
N TRP A 326 8.12 2.10 13.66
CA TRP A 326 7.89 2.18 15.10
C TRP A 326 8.43 0.97 15.86
N ILE A 327 8.21 -0.22 15.34
CA ILE A 327 8.64 -1.48 16.01
C ILE A 327 10.16 -1.55 16.16
N VAL A 328 10.91 -1.04 15.19
CA VAL A 328 12.38 -1.11 15.21
C VAL A 328 13.05 0.00 16.02
N GLN A 329 12.29 0.94 16.59
CA GLN A 329 12.89 2.01 17.40
C GLN A 329 13.49 1.50 18.71
N VAL A 330 14.55 2.17 19.14
CA VAL A 330 15.27 1.86 20.39
C VAL A 330 14.40 2.21 21.60
N LYS A 331 14.28 1.27 22.55
CA LYS A 331 13.58 1.50 23.83
C LYS A 331 14.58 1.89 24.93
N PRO A 332 14.21 2.75 25.88
CA PRO A 332 12.92 3.48 25.96
C PRO A 332 12.79 4.50 24.83
N TYR A 333 11.56 4.68 24.31
CA TYR A 333 11.30 5.63 23.24
C TYR A 333 11.57 7.08 23.69
N THR A 334 12.28 7.84 22.87
CA THR A 334 12.46 9.27 23.11
C THR A 334 11.15 10.03 22.87
N THR A 335 11.00 11.19 23.50
CA THR A 335 9.84 12.07 23.27
C THR A 335 9.69 12.40 21.79
N PHE A 336 10.80 12.63 21.07
CA PHE A 336 10.78 12.92 19.64
C PHE A 336 10.17 11.77 18.81
N ILE A 337 10.60 10.53 19.04
CA ILE A 337 10.06 9.33 18.34
C ILE A 337 8.57 9.14 18.67
N MET A 338 8.19 9.33 19.93
CA MET A 338 6.79 9.25 20.36
C MET A 338 5.95 10.34 19.68
N SER A 339 6.42 11.57 19.65
CA SER A 339 5.73 12.68 19.00
C SER A 339 5.58 12.46 17.50
N ALA A 340 6.58 11.90 16.81
CA ALA A 340 6.50 11.57 15.38
C ALA A 340 5.41 10.52 15.10
N LEU A 341 5.28 9.48 15.93
CA LEU A 341 4.20 8.50 15.80
C LEU A 341 2.82 9.14 16.06
N ILE A 342 2.68 9.90 17.14
CA ILE A 342 1.41 10.58 17.46
C ILE A 342 1.03 11.53 16.32
N PHE A 343 1.97 12.27 15.76
CA PHE A 343 1.77 13.15 14.62
C PHE A 343 1.26 12.37 13.40
N ALA A 344 1.83 11.18 13.12
CA ALA A 344 1.35 10.33 12.03
C ALA A 344 -0.07 9.78 12.31
N ILE A 345 -0.35 9.31 13.52
CA ILE A 345 -1.69 8.81 13.86
C ILE A 345 -2.73 9.94 13.74
N VAL A 346 -2.44 11.12 14.27
CA VAL A 346 -3.40 12.23 14.29
C VAL A 346 -3.60 12.80 12.89
N LEU A 347 -2.53 13.19 12.22
CA LEU A 347 -2.64 13.95 10.96
C LEU A 347 -2.74 13.06 9.72
N THR A 348 -2.15 11.85 9.73
CA THR A 348 -2.32 10.93 8.59
C THR A 348 -3.57 10.09 8.76
N SER A 349 -3.75 9.38 9.89
CA SER A 349 -4.83 8.40 10.00
C SER A 349 -6.16 9.01 10.46
N LEU A 350 -6.18 9.77 11.56
CA LEU A 350 -7.43 10.30 12.10
C LEU A 350 -8.01 11.44 11.26
N SER A 351 -7.19 12.20 10.53
CA SER A 351 -7.67 13.31 9.70
C SER A 351 -8.63 12.88 8.58
N ALA A 352 -8.56 11.62 8.16
CA ALA A 352 -9.47 11.06 7.16
C ALA A 352 -10.85 10.67 7.74
N THR A 353 -11.00 10.65 9.07
CA THR A 353 -12.21 10.22 9.78
C THR A 353 -13.10 11.40 10.17
N ASP A 354 -14.35 11.11 10.51
CA ASP A 354 -15.31 12.11 11.03
C ASP A 354 -15.02 12.50 12.49
N LEU A 355 -14.08 11.83 13.16
CA LEU A 355 -13.60 12.23 14.48
C LEU A 355 -12.73 13.50 14.44
N PHE A 356 -12.25 13.87 13.25
CA PHE A 356 -11.40 15.04 13.07
C PHE A 356 -12.26 16.29 12.79
N PRO A 357 -11.90 17.47 13.35
CA PRO A 357 -12.69 18.67 13.14
C PRO A 357 -12.81 19.03 11.65
N HIS A 358 -14.02 19.06 11.10
CA HIS A 358 -14.29 19.32 9.67
C HIS A 358 -13.62 20.60 9.17
N TYR A 359 -13.70 21.68 9.96
CA TYR A 359 -13.07 22.96 9.59
C TYR A 359 -11.55 22.80 9.32
N ILE A 360 -10.82 22.08 10.20
CA ILE A 360 -9.38 21.87 10.02
C ILE A 360 -9.11 20.92 8.84
N LYS A 361 -9.91 19.86 8.71
CA LYS A 361 -9.82 18.91 7.61
C LYS A 361 -9.94 19.60 6.26
N ASP A 362 -10.98 20.41 6.08
CA ASP A 362 -11.32 20.99 4.78
C ASP A 362 -10.42 22.18 4.41
N HIS A 363 -10.13 23.09 5.38
CA HIS A 363 -9.37 24.29 5.12
C HIS A 363 -7.85 24.12 5.12
N PHE A 364 -7.34 23.08 5.80
CA PHE A 364 -5.89 22.87 5.92
C PHE A 364 -5.44 21.54 5.36
N ILE A 365 -6.01 20.42 5.82
CA ILE A 365 -5.48 19.09 5.50
C ILE A 365 -5.72 18.74 4.04
N THR A 366 -6.96 18.84 3.59
CA THR A 366 -7.34 18.55 2.20
C THR A 366 -6.75 19.60 1.26
N THR A 367 -6.92 20.90 1.60
CA THR A 367 -6.43 22.01 0.81
C THR A 367 -4.94 21.95 0.53
N TYR A 368 -4.10 21.54 1.49
CA TYR A 368 -2.65 21.50 1.35
C TYR A 368 -2.07 20.08 1.28
N SER A 369 -2.89 19.05 1.16
CA SER A 369 -2.45 17.63 1.15
C SER A 369 -1.62 17.22 2.38
N LEU A 370 -1.91 17.81 3.56
CA LEU A 370 -1.09 17.65 4.76
C LEU A 370 -1.07 16.22 5.33
N LYS A 371 -1.94 15.35 4.88
CA LYS A 371 -1.93 13.90 5.21
C LYS A 371 -0.57 13.27 4.91
N ALA A 372 0.15 13.77 3.90
CA ALA A 372 1.48 13.28 3.51
C ALA A 372 2.61 13.70 4.46
N LEU A 373 2.44 14.84 5.15
CA LEU A 373 3.52 15.46 5.92
C LEU A 373 4.10 14.58 7.03
N PRO A 374 3.30 13.92 7.90
CA PRO A 374 3.85 13.08 8.97
C PRO A 374 4.63 11.88 8.43
N CYS A 375 4.10 11.25 7.38
CA CYS A 375 4.79 10.15 6.70
C CYS A 375 6.12 10.61 6.09
N PHE A 376 6.17 11.82 5.52
CA PHE A 376 7.40 12.40 5.00
C PHE A 376 8.42 12.68 6.11
N VAL A 377 7.99 13.21 7.27
CA VAL A 377 8.86 13.41 8.43
C VAL A 377 9.46 12.08 8.91
N ILE A 378 8.62 11.04 9.06
CA ILE A 378 9.09 9.71 9.48
C ILE A 378 10.02 9.10 8.42
N TRP A 379 9.75 9.33 7.14
CA TRP A 379 10.62 8.89 6.06
C TRP A 379 12.01 9.52 6.16
N ILE A 380 12.11 10.85 6.38
CA ILE A 380 13.39 11.53 6.59
C ILE A 380 14.12 10.95 7.81
N ILE A 381 13.43 10.77 8.93
CA ILE A 381 14.01 10.17 10.13
C ILE A 381 14.56 8.78 9.82
N GLY A 382 13.79 7.95 9.14
CA GLY A 382 14.19 6.60 8.78
C GLY A 382 15.39 6.55 7.83
N VAL A 383 15.45 7.43 6.84
CA VAL A 383 16.62 7.58 5.94
C VAL A 383 17.86 8.00 6.75
N TYR A 384 17.72 8.98 7.63
CA TYR A 384 18.81 9.40 8.52
C TYR A 384 19.29 8.23 9.41
N GLN A 385 18.36 7.45 9.97
CA GLN A 385 18.66 6.27 10.77
C GLN A 385 19.39 5.19 9.96
N LEU A 386 19.02 4.94 8.71
CA LEU A 386 19.73 4.03 7.81
C LEU A 386 21.18 4.48 7.51
N MET A 387 21.41 5.79 7.41
CA MET A 387 22.75 6.32 7.22
C MET A 387 23.62 6.15 8.47
N GLY A 388 23.03 6.30 9.66
CA GLY A 388 23.67 6.23 10.97
C GLY A 388 23.49 4.90 11.71
N ILE A 389 23.16 3.81 11.03
CA ILE A 389 22.71 2.51 11.60
C ILE A 389 23.62 1.91 12.69
N LYS A 390 24.91 2.26 12.70
CA LYS A 390 25.88 1.76 13.70
C LYS A 390 25.38 1.88 15.15
N ASN A 391 24.58 2.90 15.44
CA ASN A 391 24.09 3.20 16.78
C ASN A 391 22.74 2.54 17.10
N MET A 392 22.14 1.84 16.14
CA MET A 392 20.81 1.26 16.26
C MET A 392 20.78 -0.27 16.27
N VAL A 393 21.91 -0.92 15.90
CA VAL A 393 21.97 -2.39 15.83
C VAL A 393 21.74 -3.00 17.22
N LYS A 394 20.62 -3.68 17.38
CA LYS A 394 20.20 -4.44 18.55
C LYS A 394 20.22 -5.93 18.27
N ASN A 395 20.21 -6.72 19.33
CA ASN A 395 20.07 -8.17 19.24
C ASN A 395 18.77 -8.55 18.51
N PRO A 396 18.82 -9.47 17.51
CA PRO A 396 17.66 -9.88 16.69
C PRO A 396 16.48 -10.49 17.46
N THR A 397 16.66 -10.82 18.73
CA THR A 397 15.67 -11.48 19.60
C THR A 397 14.64 -10.49 20.21
N GLU A 398 14.75 -9.18 19.99
CA GLU A 398 13.88 -8.18 20.62
C GLU A 398 12.62 -7.83 19.80
N TYR A 399 12.47 -8.31 18.55
CA TYR A 399 11.30 -8.07 17.71
C TYR A 399 10.39 -9.28 17.69
#